data_940da5fe9aad4df6c7fbbd6bc2be5b75
#
_entry.id   940da5fe9aad4df6c7fbbd6bc2be5b75
#
_cell.length_a   1.000
_cell.length_b   1.000
_cell.length_c   1.000
_cell.angle_alpha   90.00
_cell.angle_beta   90.00
_cell.angle_gamma   90.00
#
_symmetry.space_group_name_H-M   'P 1'
#
loop_
_entity.id
_entity.type
_entity.pdbx_description
1 polymer ?
#
loop_
_entity_poly.entity_id
_entity_poly.type
_entity_poly.pdbx_seq_one_letter_code
_entity_poly.pdbx_strand_id
1 'polypeptide(L)'
;MLLTEALFDPSVLALGEAGLDKQIETPMPLQIEVFEAQARLAEEFGKPMVIHCVKAWEELLGIRKLLKPQMPWVIHGFRGNADLARQLIQKGIKLSFGQRYNPEALRMAGADYIFAETDDAEVSIEEIYAGMAKELDLSIDLLALTLRKNVRETFSV
;
A
#
# COMPACT_ATOMS: atom_id res chain seq x y z
N MET A 1 -0.41 -23.05 9.79
CA MET A 1 -1.44 -22.73 8.78
C MET A 1 -0.73 -22.24 7.54
N LEU A 2 -0.99 -22.87 6.40
CA LEU A 2 -0.41 -22.40 5.13
C LEU A 2 -1.14 -21.12 4.68
N LEU A 3 -0.42 -20.22 3.98
CA LEU A 3 -0.99 -18.96 3.47
C LEU A 3 -2.27 -19.21 2.64
N THR A 4 -2.26 -20.22 1.81
CA THR A 4 -3.41 -20.61 0.99
C THR A 4 -4.64 -20.95 1.83
N GLU A 5 -4.47 -21.67 2.95
CA GLU A 5 -5.59 -21.99 3.86
C GLU A 5 -6.19 -20.72 4.48
N ALA A 6 -5.33 -19.76 4.86
CA ALA A 6 -5.81 -18.50 5.42
C ALA A 6 -6.63 -17.68 4.41
N LEU A 7 -6.27 -17.70 3.13
CA LEU A 7 -6.96 -16.94 2.08
C LEU A 7 -8.37 -17.44 1.77
N PHE A 8 -8.71 -18.69 2.15
CA PHE A 8 -10.10 -19.20 2.07
C PHE A 8 -11.03 -18.57 3.11
N ASP A 9 -10.48 -18.03 4.20
CA ASP A 9 -11.31 -17.40 5.22
C ASP A 9 -11.85 -16.05 4.68
N PRO A 10 -13.18 -15.86 4.66
CA PRO A 10 -13.78 -14.61 4.18
C PRO A 10 -13.44 -13.40 5.06
N SER A 11 -13.01 -13.59 6.30
CA SER A 11 -12.55 -12.51 7.17
C SER A 11 -11.17 -11.97 6.78
N VAL A 12 -10.39 -12.72 6.00
CA VAL A 12 -9.11 -12.26 5.45
C VAL A 12 -9.39 -11.37 4.25
N LEU A 13 -9.19 -10.08 4.40
CA LEU A 13 -9.53 -9.05 3.42
C LEU A 13 -8.42 -8.76 2.42
N ALA A 14 -7.18 -9.04 2.76
CA ALA A 14 -5.99 -8.75 1.95
C ALA A 14 -4.88 -9.77 2.21
N LEU A 15 -3.94 -9.88 1.28
CA LEU A 15 -2.68 -10.57 1.47
C LEU A 15 -1.59 -9.54 1.80
N GLY A 16 -0.89 -9.72 2.91
CA GLY A 16 0.20 -8.84 3.36
C GLY A 16 0.68 -9.18 4.77
N GLU A 17 1.76 -8.59 5.25
CA GLU A 17 2.64 -7.80 4.42
C GLU A 17 3.49 -8.70 3.51
N ALA A 18 3.57 -8.34 2.26
CA ALA A 18 4.43 -8.99 1.28
C ALA A 18 5.29 -7.91 0.59
N GLY A 19 6.50 -8.22 0.15
CA GLY A 19 7.25 -7.16 -0.49
C GLY A 19 8.72 -7.40 -0.73
N LEU A 20 9.43 -6.30 -1.00
CA LEU A 20 10.82 -6.27 -1.40
C LEU A 20 11.59 -5.23 -0.60
N ASP A 21 12.70 -5.63 -0.01
CA ASP A 21 13.55 -4.73 0.78
C ASP A 21 15.03 -4.96 0.46
N LYS A 22 15.70 -3.93 -0.09
CA LYS A 22 17.15 -3.98 -0.36
C LYS A 22 18.01 -3.79 0.89
N GLN A 23 17.43 -3.58 2.06
CA GLN A 23 18.15 -3.36 3.30
C GLN A 23 18.27 -4.60 4.19
N ILE A 24 17.58 -5.68 3.84
CA ILE A 24 17.66 -6.96 4.57
C ILE A 24 18.65 -7.92 3.92
N GLU A 25 19.10 -8.92 4.67
CA GLU A 25 20.09 -9.89 4.21
C GLU A 25 19.56 -10.90 3.17
N THR A 26 18.24 -11.08 3.11
CA THR A 26 17.63 -12.01 2.14
C THR A 26 17.93 -11.59 0.71
N PRO A 27 18.53 -12.47 -0.13
CA PRO A 27 18.88 -12.11 -1.50
C PRO A 27 17.67 -11.67 -2.33
N MET A 28 17.82 -10.60 -3.11
CA MET A 28 16.74 -10.06 -3.93
C MET A 28 16.06 -11.07 -4.87
N PRO A 29 16.80 -12.00 -5.54
CA PRO A 29 16.15 -13.03 -6.35
C PRO A 29 15.15 -13.89 -5.58
N LEU A 30 15.46 -14.25 -4.32
CA LEU A 30 14.55 -15.01 -3.47
C LEU A 30 13.36 -14.18 -3.02
N GLN A 31 13.58 -12.89 -2.69
CA GLN A 31 12.48 -11.97 -2.37
C GLN A 31 11.51 -11.85 -3.55
N ILE A 32 12.02 -11.70 -4.77
CA ILE A 32 11.23 -11.61 -5.99
C ILE A 32 10.41 -12.89 -6.20
N GLU A 33 11.03 -14.06 -6.10
CA GLU A 33 10.35 -15.35 -6.25
C GLU A 33 9.17 -15.48 -5.28
N VAL A 34 9.42 -15.19 -3.99
CA VAL A 34 8.39 -15.25 -2.95
C VAL A 34 7.29 -14.22 -3.21
N PHE A 35 7.66 -12.97 -3.52
CA PHE A 35 6.70 -11.91 -3.78
C PHE A 35 5.81 -12.20 -5.01
N GLU A 36 6.39 -12.72 -6.10
CA GLU A 36 5.61 -13.13 -7.28
C GLU A 36 4.62 -14.26 -6.95
N ALA A 37 5.04 -15.25 -6.15
CA ALA A 37 4.15 -16.33 -5.73
C ALA A 37 2.98 -15.79 -4.88
N GLN A 38 3.25 -14.88 -3.95
CA GLN A 38 2.24 -14.20 -3.14
C GLN A 38 1.30 -13.35 -3.99
N ALA A 39 1.83 -12.62 -4.98
CA ALA A 39 1.02 -11.80 -5.87
C ALA A 39 0.07 -12.65 -6.74
N ARG A 40 0.53 -13.82 -7.21
CA ARG A 40 -0.32 -14.78 -7.94
C ARG A 40 -1.42 -15.36 -7.05
N LEU A 41 -1.10 -15.70 -5.79
CA LEU A 41 -2.11 -16.16 -4.83
C LEU A 41 -3.15 -15.08 -4.54
N ALA A 42 -2.70 -13.83 -4.31
CA ALA A 42 -3.63 -12.71 -4.09
C ALA A 42 -4.60 -12.55 -5.26
N GLU A 43 -4.12 -12.66 -6.50
CA GLU A 43 -4.95 -12.59 -7.71
C GLU A 43 -5.91 -13.78 -7.80
N GLU A 44 -5.45 -15.01 -7.55
CA GLU A 44 -6.26 -16.23 -7.57
C GLU A 44 -7.42 -16.17 -6.56
N PHE A 45 -7.16 -15.63 -5.36
CA PHE A 45 -8.16 -15.51 -4.30
C PHE A 45 -8.94 -14.18 -4.33
N GLY A 46 -8.71 -13.32 -5.33
CA GLY A 46 -9.39 -12.04 -5.45
C GLY A 46 -9.11 -11.09 -4.28
N LYS A 47 -7.90 -11.15 -3.72
CA LYS A 47 -7.51 -10.34 -2.56
C LYS A 47 -6.57 -9.20 -2.97
N PRO A 48 -6.79 -7.97 -2.50
CA PRO A 48 -5.79 -6.90 -2.63
C PRO A 48 -4.51 -7.25 -1.86
N MET A 49 -3.41 -6.60 -2.22
CA MET A 49 -2.13 -6.76 -1.52
C MET A 49 -1.75 -5.53 -0.72
N VAL A 50 -1.28 -5.74 0.51
CA VAL A 50 -0.56 -4.74 1.30
C VAL A 50 0.93 -5.02 1.18
N ILE A 51 1.69 -4.04 0.66
CA ILE A 51 3.04 -4.25 0.15
C ILE A 51 4.04 -3.37 0.89
N HIS A 52 5.08 -4.02 1.41
CA HIS A 52 6.30 -3.39 1.89
C HIS A 52 7.30 -3.19 0.74
N CYS A 53 7.82 -1.99 0.55
CA CYS A 53 8.83 -1.76 -0.47
C CYS A 53 9.90 -0.75 -0.03
N VAL A 54 11.13 -1.22 0.14
CA VAL A 54 12.28 -0.39 0.51
C VAL A 54 13.34 -0.46 -0.57
N LYS A 55 13.55 0.67 -1.28
CA LYS A 55 14.57 0.85 -2.34
C LYS A 55 14.51 -0.15 -3.50
N ALA A 56 13.43 -0.93 -3.64
CA ALA A 56 13.25 -1.96 -4.67
C ALA A 56 12.12 -1.61 -5.66
N TRP A 57 11.98 -0.34 -5.99
CA TRP A 57 10.88 0.17 -6.80
C TRP A 57 10.91 -0.32 -8.25
N GLU A 58 12.11 -0.46 -8.82
CA GLU A 58 12.27 -0.96 -10.20
C GLU A 58 11.84 -2.41 -10.31
N GLU A 59 12.25 -3.23 -9.34
CA GLU A 59 11.86 -4.64 -9.25
C GLU A 59 10.35 -4.77 -9.05
N LEU A 60 9.78 -4.02 -8.11
CA LEU A 60 8.34 -4.02 -7.85
C LEU A 60 7.52 -3.66 -9.11
N LEU A 61 7.90 -2.58 -9.79
CA LEU A 61 7.23 -2.13 -11.01
C LEU A 61 7.44 -3.10 -12.17
N GLY A 62 8.61 -3.75 -12.24
CA GLY A 62 8.89 -4.82 -13.19
C GLY A 62 7.94 -6.01 -13.01
N ILE A 63 7.77 -6.47 -11.78
CA ILE A 63 6.85 -7.56 -11.43
C ILE A 63 5.40 -7.17 -11.75
N ARG A 64 4.98 -5.96 -11.36
CA ARG A 64 3.63 -5.49 -11.68
C ARG A 64 3.36 -5.44 -13.18
N LYS A 65 4.34 -4.98 -13.98
CA LYS A 65 4.24 -4.98 -15.45
C LYS A 65 4.15 -6.41 -16.03
N LEU A 66 4.87 -7.35 -15.44
CA LEU A 66 4.86 -8.75 -15.85
C LEU A 66 3.54 -9.43 -15.51
N LEU A 67 3.08 -9.30 -14.27
CA LEU A 67 1.90 -10.00 -13.76
C LEU A 67 0.58 -9.35 -14.19
N LYS A 68 0.56 -8.04 -14.41
CA LYS A 68 -0.64 -7.24 -14.77
C LYS A 68 -1.83 -7.53 -13.85
N PRO A 69 -1.65 -7.44 -12.51
CA PRO A 69 -2.68 -7.84 -11.57
C PRO A 69 -3.93 -6.98 -11.71
N GLN A 70 -5.10 -7.62 -11.53
CA GLN A 70 -6.39 -6.94 -11.47
C GLN A 70 -6.70 -6.48 -10.04
N MET A 71 -6.20 -7.22 -9.04
CA MET A 71 -6.40 -6.86 -7.64
C MET A 71 -5.56 -5.65 -7.25
N PRO A 72 -6.11 -4.78 -6.37
CA PRO A 72 -5.40 -3.58 -5.92
C PRO A 72 -4.09 -3.90 -5.19
N TRP A 73 -3.08 -3.10 -5.44
CA TRP A 73 -1.83 -3.06 -4.68
C TRP A 73 -1.78 -1.78 -3.86
N VAL A 74 -1.48 -1.91 -2.57
CA VAL A 74 -1.33 -0.80 -1.62
C VAL A 74 0.08 -0.84 -1.05
N ILE A 75 0.87 0.19 -1.28
CA ILE A 75 2.16 0.34 -0.61
C ILE A 75 1.90 0.92 0.78
N HIS A 76 2.25 0.18 1.83
CA HIS A 76 2.19 0.70 3.19
C HIS A 76 3.45 1.50 3.54
N GLY A 77 3.36 2.37 4.53
CA GLY A 77 4.48 3.15 5.04
C GLY A 77 5.19 4.01 3.98
N PHE A 78 4.47 4.56 3.00
CA PHE A 78 5.09 5.26 1.88
C PHE A 78 5.81 6.54 2.33
N ARG A 79 7.11 6.63 2.03
CA ARG A 79 8.00 7.77 2.37
C ARG A 79 8.75 8.32 1.17
N GLY A 80 8.36 7.93 -0.04
CA GLY A 80 8.98 8.38 -1.28
C GLY A 80 8.66 9.84 -1.61
N ASN A 81 9.34 10.37 -2.64
CA ASN A 81 9.08 11.72 -3.14
C ASN A 81 7.84 11.79 -4.05
N ALA A 82 7.47 13.00 -4.47
CA ALA A 82 6.29 13.23 -5.30
C ALA A 82 6.37 12.57 -6.68
N ASP A 83 7.56 12.47 -7.28
CA ASP A 83 7.73 11.84 -8.59
C ASP A 83 7.52 10.33 -8.52
N LEU A 84 8.04 9.68 -7.48
CA LEU A 84 7.80 8.26 -7.23
C LEU A 84 6.32 8.01 -6.93
N ALA A 85 5.68 8.83 -6.09
CA ALA A 85 4.25 8.72 -5.79
C ALA A 85 3.42 8.84 -7.08
N ARG A 86 3.71 9.82 -7.94
CA ARG A 86 3.06 9.97 -9.25
C ARG A 86 3.20 8.73 -10.11
N GLN A 87 4.42 8.19 -10.20
CA GLN A 87 4.72 7.00 -11.00
C GLN A 87 3.93 5.77 -10.53
N LEU A 88 3.85 5.55 -9.21
CA LEU A 88 3.11 4.44 -8.61
C LEU A 88 1.60 4.57 -8.86
N ILE A 89 1.03 5.75 -8.63
CA ILE A 89 -0.40 6.02 -8.86
C ILE A 89 -0.77 5.86 -10.33
N GLN A 90 0.06 6.32 -11.27
CA GLN A 90 -0.15 6.10 -12.71
C GLN A 90 -0.16 4.62 -13.10
N LYS A 91 0.43 3.76 -12.29
CA LYS A 91 0.38 2.29 -12.45
C LYS A 91 -0.78 1.65 -11.67
N GLY A 92 -1.69 2.44 -11.12
CA GLY A 92 -2.83 1.95 -10.34
C GLY A 92 -2.46 1.39 -8.97
N ILE A 93 -1.32 1.80 -8.41
CA ILE A 93 -0.89 1.44 -7.06
C ILE A 93 -1.38 2.54 -6.11
N LYS A 94 -1.99 2.15 -5.00
CA LYS A 94 -2.42 3.06 -3.93
C LYS A 94 -1.32 3.18 -2.86
N LEU A 95 -1.34 4.29 -2.12
CA LEU A 95 -0.29 4.60 -1.14
C LEU A 95 -0.90 4.78 0.25
N SER A 96 -0.28 4.19 1.26
CA SER A 96 -0.63 4.42 2.65
C SER A 96 0.44 5.24 3.35
N PHE A 97 0.01 6.28 4.07
CA PHE A 97 0.87 7.26 4.71
C PHE A 97 0.77 7.14 6.23
N GLY A 98 1.91 6.94 6.87
CA GLY A 98 2.04 6.94 8.33
C GLY A 98 2.54 8.28 8.85
N GLN A 99 3.10 8.30 10.06
CA GLN A 99 3.62 9.51 10.70
C GLN A 99 4.72 10.23 9.89
N ARG A 100 5.58 9.46 9.21
CA ARG A 100 6.77 9.96 8.51
C ARG A 100 6.55 9.96 7.01
N TYR A 101 5.79 10.90 6.50
CA TYR A 101 5.55 11.02 5.06
C TYR A 101 6.23 12.25 4.47
N ASN A 102 6.39 12.26 3.15
CA ASN A 102 6.80 13.43 2.38
C ASN A 102 5.54 14.27 2.05
N PRO A 103 5.42 15.53 2.53
CA PRO A 103 4.25 16.36 2.29
C PRO A 103 3.96 16.61 0.82
N GLU A 104 4.99 16.78 -0.02
CA GLU A 104 4.82 16.99 -1.46
C GLU A 104 4.26 15.74 -2.14
N ALA A 105 4.70 14.55 -1.70
CA ALA A 105 4.17 13.30 -2.21
C ALA A 105 2.70 13.11 -1.83
N LEU A 106 2.33 13.46 -0.59
CA LEU A 106 0.93 13.42 -0.14
C LEU A 106 0.05 14.37 -0.94
N ARG A 107 0.47 15.63 -1.11
CA ARG A 107 -0.26 16.62 -1.92
C ARG A 107 -0.40 16.16 -3.38
N MET A 108 0.67 15.60 -3.95
CA MET A 108 0.64 15.06 -5.32
C MET A 108 -0.31 13.87 -5.45
N ALA A 109 -0.35 12.99 -4.45
CA ALA A 109 -1.22 11.82 -4.46
C ALA A 109 -2.71 12.20 -4.37
N GLY A 110 -3.04 13.23 -3.59
CA GLY A 110 -4.42 13.60 -3.32
C GLY A 110 -5.15 12.56 -2.48
N ALA A 111 -6.36 12.86 -2.04
CA ALA A 111 -7.09 12.01 -1.10
C ALA A 111 -7.66 10.72 -1.70
N ASP A 112 -7.89 10.66 -3.01
CA ASP A 112 -8.60 9.53 -3.66
C ASP A 112 -7.76 8.24 -3.82
N TYR A 113 -6.43 8.36 -3.70
CA TYR A 113 -5.52 7.23 -3.95
C TYR A 113 -4.73 6.81 -2.71
N ILE A 114 -5.14 7.29 -1.52
CA ILE A 114 -4.35 7.12 -0.31
C ILE A 114 -5.11 6.43 0.83
N PHE A 115 -4.32 5.98 1.79
CA PHE A 115 -4.75 5.50 3.11
C PHE A 115 -3.92 6.18 4.19
N ALA A 116 -4.38 6.07 5.43
CA ALA A 116 -3.66 6.48 6.63
C ALA A 116 -3.41 5.28 7.52
N GLU A 117 -2.25 5.24 8.16
CA GLU A 117 -1.84 4.16 9.05
C GLU A 117 -1.01 4.67 10.21
N THR A 118 -0.93 3.90 11.28
CA THR A 118 -0.01 4.15 12.39
C THR A 118 1.24 3.28 12.31
N ASP A 119 1.11 2.08 11.74
CA ASP A 119 2.15 1.05 11.73
C ASP A 119 2.69 0.84 13.17
N ASP A 120 4.00 0.95 13.37
CA ASP A 120 4.69 0.86 14.65
C ASP A 120 4.84 2.21 15.37
N ALA A 121 4.25 3.29 14.86
CA ALA A 121 4.39 4.62 15.45
C ALA A 121 3.55 4.78 16.72
N GLU A 122 4.14 5.43 17.74
CA GLU A 122 3.48 5.77 19.01
C GLU A 122 2.57 7.02 18.91
N VAL A 123 1.93 7.23 17.76
CA VAL A 123 0.99 8.34 17.54
C VAL A 123 -0.42 7.82 17.30
N SER A 124 -1.41 8.61 17.63
CA SER A 124 -2.80 8.24 17.35
C SER A 124 -3.13 8.38 15.87
N ILE A 125 -4.10 7.61 15.39
CA ILE A 125 -4.56 7.75 14.00
C ILE A 125 -5.20 9.13 13.78
N GLU A 126 -5.80 9.74 14.79
CA GLU A 126 -6.38 11.08 14.74
C GLU A 126 -5.30 12.14 14.47
N GLU A 127 -4.11 12.01 15.05
CA GLU A 127 -2.98 12.91 14.79
C GLU A 127 -2.50 12.78 13.34
N ILE A 128 -2.45 11.57 12.78
CA ILE A 128 -2.11 11.33 11.38
C ILE A 128 -3.17 11.96 10.46
N TYR A 129 -4.46 11.73 10.75
CA TYR A 129 -5.56 12.35 9.99
C TYR A 129 -5.49 13.88 10.02
N ALA A 130 -5.24 14.48 11.20
CA ALA A 130 -5.12 15.92 11.34
C ALA A 130 -3.96 16.48 10.51
N GLY A 131 -2.79 15.80 10.54
CA GLY A 131 -1.63 16.17 9.74
C GLY A 131 -1.91 16.09 8.24
N MET A 132 -2.47 14.99 7.77
CA MET A 132 -2.80 14.78 6.35
C MET A 132 -3.88 15.75 5.87
N ALA A 133 -4.93 15.99 6.66
CA ALA A 133 -6.00 16.94 6.32
C ALA A 133 -5.45 18.35 6.12
N LYS A 134 -4.55 18.79 7.02
CA LYS A 134 -3.85 20.07 6.90
C LYS A 134 -3.03 20.18 5.61
N GLU A 135 -2.27 19.13 5.27
CA GLU A 135 -1.43 19.13 4.06
C GLU A 135 -2.26 19.12 2.77
N LEU A 136 -3.46 18.53 2.80
CA LEU A 136 -4.36 18.44 1.66
C LEU A 136 -5.35 19.60 1.57
N ASP A 137 -5.33 20.54 2.51
CA ASP A 137 -6.31 21.65 2.64
C ASP A 137 -7.76 21.14 2.70
N LEU A 138 -7.97 20.08 3.50
CA LEU A 138 -9.27 19.45 3.72
C LEU A 138 -9.68 19.53 5.20
N SER A 139 -10.99 19.46 5.47
CA SER A 139 -11.45 19.17 6.83
C SER A 139 -11.14 17.71 7.19
N ILE A 140 -10.92 17.43 8.48
CA ILE A 140 -10.71 16.06 8.96
C ILE A 140 -11.87 15.15 8.60
N ASP A 141 -13.11 15.65 8.71
CA ASP A 141 -14.33 14.89 8.38
C ASP A 141 -14.36 14.50 6.89
N LEU A 142 -14.02 15.44 6.00
CA LEU A 142 -13.98 15.16 4.57
C LEU A 142 -12.88 14.15 4.22
N LEU A 143 -11.69 14.29 4.81
CA LEU A 143 -10.64 13.32 4.65
C LEU A 143 -11.09 11.94 5.16
N ALA A 144 -11.68 11.85 6.35
CA ALA A 144 -12.14 10.61 6.93
C ALA A 144 -13.19 9.91 6.04
N LEU A 145 -14.14 10.67 5.49
CA LEU A 145 -15.13 10.13 4.54
C LEU A 145 -14.47 9.60 3.28
N THR A 146 -13.48 10.31 2.73
CA THR A 146 -12.75 9.91 1.53
C THR A 146 -11.93 8.64 1.79
N LEU A 147 -11.17 8.60 2.87
CA LEU A 147 -10.37 7.42 3.22
C LEU A 147 -11.25 6.20 3.51
N ARG A 148 -12.40 6.37 4.18
CA ARG A 148 -13.38 5.31 4.38
C ARG A 148 -13.91 4.75 3.06
N LYS A 149 -14.19 5.62 2.07
CA LYS A 149 -14.56 5.20 0.72
C LYS A 149 -13.44 4.38 0.08
N ASN A 150 -12.19 4.88 0.15
CA ASN A 150 -11.03 4.19 -0.41
C ASN A 150 -10.85 2.78 0.18
N VAL A 151 -11.04 2.63 1.51
CA VAL A 151 -10.99 1.32 2.20
C VAL A 151 -12.07 0.40 1.65
N ARG A 152 -13.32 0.85 1.59
CA ARG A 152 -14.45 0.05 1.10
C ARG A 152 -14.25 -0.43 -0.33
N GLU A 153 -13.82 0.46 -1.22
CA GLU A 153 -13.61 0.14 -2.62
C GLU A 153 -12.40 -0.79 -2.84
N THR A 154 -11.37 -0.68 -1.99
CA THR A 154 -10.15 -1.46 -2.15
C THR A 154 -10.24 -2.83 -1.52
N PHE A 155 -10.86 -2.94 -0.35
CA PHE A 155 -10.91 -4.17 0.46
C PHE A 155 -12.29 -4.83 0.45
N SER A 156 -13.26 -4.28 -0.29
CA SER A 156 -14.62 -4.85 -0.41
C SER A 156 -15.37 -5.00 0.91
N VAL A 157 -15.30 -3.98 1.79
CA VAL A 157 -15.92 -3.96 3.12
C VAL A 157 -16.97 -2.87 3.27
#